data_371e43be9b76b80acacdc8ec6ef927e4
#
_entry.id   371e43be9b76b80acacdc8ec6ef927e4
#
_cell.length_a   1.000
_cell.length_b   1.000
_cell.length_c   1.000
_cell.angle_alpha   90.00
_cell.angle_beta   90.00
_cell.angle_gamma   90.00
#
_symmetry.space_group_name_H-M   'P 1'
#
loop_
_entity.id
_entity.type
_entity.pdbx_description
1 polymer ?
#
loop_
_entity_poly.entity_id
_entity_poly.type
_entity_poly.pdbx_seq_one_letter_code
_entity_poly.pdbx_strand_id
1 'polypeptide(L)'
;MSRLILLAALTLGIACQSALGQEAKPQPVARLIASITPVTKVSVASAPVEPNEIERRAFDQTNAARIQHGLPPFVWDGDVCRMARIHSEKMSRQGFLSHVTPDGQGLRDRIRAVGIEKFIVLGENIAYNQGYDDPGAFAVERWMLSFKHRANILSPEFRAMAIGSFIAPDGSVYLTQTFITR
;
A
#
# COMPACT_ATOMS: atom_id res chain seq x y z
N MET A 1 -57.94 -13.99 31.49
CA MET A 1 -58.52 -15.31 31.11
C MET A 1 -57.37 -16.20 30.66
N SER A 2 -57.04 -17.11 31.55
CA SER A 2 -55.96 -18.11 31.41
C SER A 2 -56.34 -19.18 30.39
N ARG A 3 -55.43 -19.61 29.54
CA ARG A 3 -55.48 -20.95 28.99
C ARG A 3 -54.07 -21.59 29.01
N LEU A 4 -53.95 -22.50 29.90
CA LEU A 4 -52.91 -23.48 30.08
C LEU A 4 -53.07 -24.55 28.99
N ILE A 5 -52.01 -24.94 28.31
CA ILE A 5 -51.99 -26.14 27.45
C ILE A 5 -50.77 -26.97 27.86
N LEU A 6 -51.10 -28.22 28.12
CA LEU A 6 -50.38 -29.30 28.77
C LEU A 6 -49.26 -29.91 27.93
N LEU A 7 -48.17 -30.30 28.54
CA LEU A 7 -47.11 -31.16 27.99
C LEU A 7 -47.61 -32.57 27.75
N ALA A 8 -47.16 -33.18 26.65
CA ALA A 8 -47.11 -34.62 26.51
C ALA A 8 -45.68 -35.04 26.14
N ALA A 9 -45.01 -35.71 27.06
CA ALA A 9 -43.72 -36.35 26.86
C ALA A 9 -43.94 -37.75 26.23
N LEU A 10 -43.28 -38.01 25.14
CA LEU A 10 -43.23 -39.35 24.52
C LEU A 10 -41.79 -39.86 24.60
N THR A 11 -41.56 -40.82 25.47
CA THR A 11 -40.32 -41.57 25.60
C THR A 11 -40.27 -42.71 24.64
N LEU A 12 -39.32 -42.68 23.69
CA LEU A 12 -39.03 -43.83 22.83
C LEU A 12 -37.66 -44.38 23.19
N GLY A 13 -37.64 -45.54 23.82
CA GLY A 13 -36.44 -46.31 24.10
C GLY A 13 -35.92 -46.98 22.82
N ILE A 14 -34.63 -46.80 22.56
CA ILE A 14 -33.92 -47.55 21.50
C ILE A 14 -32.83 -48.38 22.19
N ALA A 15 -32.91 -49.68 21.94
CA ALA A 15 -32.01 -50.71 22.41
C ALA A 15 -30.59 -50.54 21.84
N CYS A 16 -29.60 -50.65 22.71
CA CYS A 16 -28.18 -50.70 22.35
C CYS A 16 -27.82 -52.13 21.88
N GLN A 17 -27.49 -52.28 20.61
CA GLN A 17 -26.82 -53.47 20.08
C GLN A 17 -25.33 -53.21 20.00
N SER A 18 -24.55 -53.92 20.79
CA SER A 18 -23.10 -53.94 20.81
C SER A 18 -22.57 -54.67 19.54
N ALA A 19 -22.01 -53.94 18.61
CA ALA A 19 -21.22 -54.53 17.54
C ALA A 19 -19.74 -54.51 17.94
N LEU A 20 -19.17 -55.68 18.12
CA LEU A 20 -17.71 -55.89 18.33
C LEU A 20 -16.94 -55.41 17.11
N GLY A 21 -16.21 -54.33 17.25
CA GLY A 21 -15.35 -53.81 16.20
C GLY A 21 -14.02 -54.59 16.13
N GLN A 22 -13.71 -55.11 14.95
CA GLN A 22 -12.40 -55.64 14.61
C GLN A 22 -11.38 -54.50 14.60
N GLU A 23 -10.31 -54.64 15.41
CA GLU A 23 -9.14 -53.77 15.33
C GLU A 23 -8.44 -53.94 13.95
N ALA A 24 -8.45 -52.89 13.15
CA ALA A 24 -7.65 -52.83 11.93
C ALA A 24 -6.19 -52.50 12.32
N LYS A 25 -5.27 -53.38 11.97
CA LYS A 25 -3.82 -53.14 12.12
C LYS A 25 -3.40 -51.86 11.36
N PRO A 26 -2.58 -50.99 11.96
CA PRO A 26 -2.09 -49.83 11.25
C PRO A 26 -1.16 -50.24 10.12
N GLN A 27 -1.49 -49.79 8.91
CA GLN A 27 -0.63 -49.92 7.74
C GLN A 27 0.52 -48.91 7.85
N PRO A 28 1.75 -49.25 7.45
CA PRO A 28 2.86 -48.32 7.45
C PRO A 28 2.61 -47.24 6.39
N VAL A 29 2.37 -46.01 6.81
CA VAL A 29 2.35 -44.84 5.92
C VAL A 29 3.74 -44.63 5.35
N ALA A 30 3.93 -44.96 4.08
CA ALA A 30 5.12 -44.61 3.33
C ALA A 30 5.28 -43.07 3.38
N ARG A 31 6.30 -42.60 4.09
CA ARG A 31 6.67 -41.20 4.18
C ARG A 31 7.20 -40.77 2.82
N LEU A 32 6.34 -40.16 1.99
CA LEU A 32 6.74 -39.50 0.75
C LEU A 32 7.60 -38.30 1.15
N ILE A 33 8.93 -38.47 1.12
CA ILE A 33 9.85 -37.34 1.23
C ILE A 33 9.77 -36.60 -0.10
N ALA A 34 8.90 -35.60 -0.16
CA ALA A 34 8.91 -34.64 -1.25
C ALA A 34 10.28 -33.94 -1.20
N SER A 35 11.11 -34.20 -2.21
CA SER A 35 12.33 -33.43 -2.44
C SER A 35 11.94 -31.98 -2.62
N ILE A 36 12.16 -31.16 -1.60
CA ILE A 36 12.02 -29.73 -1.70
C ILE A 36 13.20 -29.25 -2.55
N THR A 37 13.00 -29.15 -3.84
CA THR A 37 13.90 -28.37 -4.71
C THR A 37 13.89 -26.94 -4.17
N PRO A 38 15.04 -26.34 -3.88
CA PRO A 38 15.07 -24.95 -3.46
C PRO A 38 14.44 -24.11 -4.57
N VAL A 39 13.32 -23.45 -4.25
CA VAL A 39 12.75 -22.44 -5.13
C VAL A 39 13.78 -21.33 -5.22
N THR A 40 14.55 -21.33 -6.30
CA THR A 40 15.41 -20.21 -6.65
C THR A 40 14.52 -19.00 -6.71
N LYS A 41 14.76 -18.04 -5.82
CA LYS A 41 14.09 -16.73 -5.86
C LYS A 41 14.45 -16.10 -7.21
N VAL A 42 13.63 -16.34 -8.22
CA VAL A 42 13.71 -15.60 -9.48
C VAL A 42 13.30 -14.19 -9.11
N SER A 43 14.27 -13.32 -8.92
CA SER A 43 14.05 -11.89 -8.88
C SER A 43 13.58 -11.49 -10.27
N VAL A 44 12.28 -11.54 -10.49
CA VAL A 44 11.69 -10.88 -11.65
C VAL A 44 11.89 -9.40 -11.39
N ALA A 45 12.92 -8.82 -12.04
CA ALA A 45 13.04 -7.38 -12.10
C ALA A 45 11.71 -6.85 -12.66
N SER A 46 10.88 -6.30 -11.80
CA SER A 46 9.63 -5.70 -12.24
C SER A 46 9.97 -4.57 -13.20
N ALA A 47 9.25 -4.50 -14.33
CA ALA A 47 9.43 -3.44 -15.31
C ALA A 47 9.44 -2.06 -14.63
N PRO A 48 10.22 -1.09 -15.16
CA PRO A 48 10.24 0.25 -14.63
C PRO A 48 8.81 0.81 -14.51
N VAL A 49 8.50 1.41 -13.37
CA VAL A 49 7.18 2.04 -13.17
C VAL A 49 7.23 3.44 -13.72
N GLU A 50 6.63 3.61 -14.90
CA GLU A 50 6.51 4.90 -15.55
C GLU A 50 5.42 5.76 -14.89
N PRO A 51 5.56 7.10 -14.89
CA PRO A 51 4.54 8.00 -14.39
C PRO A 51 3.30 7.99 -15.30
N ASN A 52 2.11 8.00 -14.71
CA ASN A 52 0.90 8.39 -15.42
C ASN A 52 0.86 9.90 -15.68
N GLU A 53 -0.18 10.40 -16.34
CA GLU A 53 -0.24 11.81 -16.74
C GLU A 53 -0.22 12.78 -15.54
N ILE A 54 -1.01 12.52 -14.50
CA ILE A 54 -1.05 13.34 -13.27
C ILE A 54 0.32 13.36 -12.58
N GLU A 55 0.94 12.20 -12.47
CA GLU A 55 2.24 12.05 -11.83
C GLU A 55 3.35 12.74 -12.61
N ARG A 56 3.32 12.64 -13.95
CA ARG A 56 4.27 13.32 -14.85
C ARG A 56 4.13 14.83 -14.74
N ARG A 57 2.91 15.35 -14.80
CA ARG A 57 2.64 16.79 -14.64
C ARG A 57 3.20 17.31 -13.33
N ALA A 58 2.93 16.61 -12.22
CA ALA A 58 3.45 17.00 -10.92
C ALA A 58 4.99 16.87 -10.84
N PHE A 59 5.58 15.85 -11.47
CA PHE A 59 7.03 15.66 -11.54
C PHE A 59 7.70 16.78 -12.31
N ASP A 60 7.20 17.09 -13.50
CA ASP A 60 7.76 18.14 -14.38
C ASP A 60 7.67 19.52 -13.73
N GLN A 61 6.53 19.86 -13.11
CA GLN A 61 6.38 21.13 -12.39
C GLN A 61 7.27 21.23 -11.15
N THR A 62 7.45 20.12 -10.40
CA THR A 62 8.39 20.09 -9.29
C THR A 62 9.81 20.38 -9.79
N ASN A 63 10.23 19.76 -10.88
CA ASN A 63 11.55 19.99 -11.45
C ASN A 63 11.69 21.40 -12.04
N ALA A 64 10.65 21.95 -12.65
CA ALA A 64 10.65 23.34 -13.10
C ALA A 64 10.85 24.32 -11.91
N ALA A 65 10.16 24.09 -10.79
CA ALA A 65 10.35 24.89 -9.59
C ALA A 65 11.79 24.79 -9.05
N ARG A 66 12.41 23.62 -9.04
CA ARG A 66 13.81 23.45 -8.63
C ARG A 66 14.77 24.22 -9.53
N ILE A 67 14.62 24.08 -10.83
CA ILE A 67 15.47 24.79 -11.83
C ILE A 67 15.35 26.31 -11.64
N GLN A 68 14.14 26.84 -11.43
CA GLN A 68 13.92 28.27 -11.14
C GLN A 68 14.64 28.75 -9.86
N HIS A 69 14.90 27.84 -8.93
CA HIS A 69 15.63 28.11 -7.68
C HIS A 69 17.12 27.71 -7.74
N GLY A 70 17.64 27.42 -8.95
CA GLY A 70 19.07 27.09 -9.15
C GLY A 70 19.47 25.70 -8.66
N LEU A 71 18.52 24.80 -8.46
CA LEU A 71 18.75 23.43 -8.00
C LEU A 71 18.69 22.42 -9.16
N PRO A 72 19.46 21.34 -9.11
CA PRO A 72 19.36 20.27 -10.11
C PRO A 72 18.00 19.59 -10.04
N PRO A 73 17.43 19.18 -11.18
CA PRO A 73 16.19 18.42 -11.21
C PRO A 73 16.35 17.06 -10.53
N PHE A 74 15.26 16.54 -9.98
CA PHE A 74 15.18 15.17 -9.48
C PHE A 74 15.16 14.16 -10.63
N VAL A 75 15.70 12.97 -10.35
CA VAL A 75 15.52 11.79 -11.18
C VAL A 75 14.26 11.03 -10.72
N TRP A 76 13.51 10.49 -11.69
CA TRP A 76 12.36 9.65 -11.39
C TRP A 76 12.79 8.30 -10.79
N ASP A 77 12.13 7.87 -9.71
CA ASP A 77 12.36 6.59 -9.06
C ASP A 77 11.09 5.71 -9.10
N GLY A 78 11.08 4.69 -9.97
CA GLY A 78 9.92 3.84 -10.19
C GLY A 78 9.51 3.00 -8.98
N ASP A 79 10.46 2.58 -8.12
CA ASP A 79 10.14 1.82 -6.90
C ASP A 79 9.45 2.72 -5.88
N VAL A 80 9.94 3.95 -5.76
CA VAL A 80 9.32 4.99 -4.93
C VAL A 80 7.93 5.34 -5.45
N CYS A 81 7.72 5.39 -6.78
CA CYS A 81 6.40 5.59 -7.38
C CYS A 81 5.41 4.50 -6.95
N ARG A 82 5.82 3.24 -7.03
CA ARG A 82 4.98 2.12 -6.63
C ARG A 82 4.51 2.25 -5.17
N MET A 83 5.43 2.56 -4.27
CA MET A 83 5.11 2.80 -2.85
C MET A 83 4.18 4.00 -2.67
N ALA A 84 4.44 5.10 -3.36
CA ALA A 84 3.64 6.32 -3.29
C ALA A 84 2.19 6.09 -3.78
N ARG A 85 2.00 5.34 -4.89
CA ARG A 85 0.67 4.95 -5.37
C ARG A 85 -0.11 4.14 -4.33
N ILE A 86 0.54 3.15 -3.71
CA ILE A 86 -0.09 2.34 -2.64
C ILE A 86 -0.53 3.23 -1.47
N HIS A 87 0.27 4.22 -1.09
CA HIS A 87 -0.10 5.13 0.00
C HIS A 87 -1.26 6.04 -0.39
N SER A 88 -1.26 6.61 -1.59
CA SER A 88 -2.38 7.41 -2.11
C SER A 88 -3.68 6.61 -2.18
N GLU A 89 -3.62 5.35 -2.63
CA GLU A 89 -4.77 4.44 -2.63
C GLU A 89 -5.26 4.15 -1.21
N LYS A 90 -4.35 3.87 -0.25
CA LYS A 90 -4.73 3.66 1.16
C LYS A 90 -5.39 4.89 1.76
N MET A 91 -4.86 6.09 1.52
CA MET A 91 -5.47 7.34 1.99
C MET A 91 -6.91 7.47 1.50
N SER A 92 -7.15 7.21 0.22
CA SER A 92 -8.50 7.25 -0.37
C SER A 92 -9.42 6.19 0.22
N ARG A 93 -9.02 4.91 0.16
CA ARG A 93 -9.87 3.78 0.56
C ARG A 93 -10.22 3.74 2.04
N GLN A 94 -9.34 4.26 2.89
CA GLN A 94 -9.50 4.26 4.34
C GLN A 94 -9.92 5.62 4.91
N GLY A 95 -10.10 6.62 4.05
CA GLY A 95 -10.64 7.93 4.44
C GLY A 95 -9.71 8.73 5.36
N PHE A 96 -8.39 8.73 5.11
CA PHE A 96 -7.44 9.55 5.88
C PHE A 96 -6.52 10.36 4.97
N LEU A 97 -5.92 11.43 5.50
CA LEU A 97 -4.87 12.22 4.85
C LEU A 97 -3.73 12.41 5.86
N SER A 98 -2.75 11.53 5.84
CA SER A 98 -1.68 11.50 6.84
C SER A 98 -0.43 10.79 6.30
N HIS A 99 0.75 11.19 6.80
CA HIS A 99 2.03 10.53 6.53
C HIS A 99 2.16 9.15 7.20
N VAL A 100 1.30 8.84 8.16
CA VAL A 100 1.24 7.57 8.88
C VAL A 100 -0.12 6.93 8.63
N THR A 101 -0.11 5.67 8.25
CA THR A 101 -1.35 4.90 8.02
C THR A 101 -2.06 4.60 9.36
N PRO A 102 -3.37 4.29 9.37
CA PRO A 102 -4.10 3.97 10.60
C PRO A 102 -3.52 2.79 11.39
N ASP A 103 -2.84 1.87 10.71
CA ASP A 103 -2.11 0.74 11.31
C ASP A 103 -0.67 1.09 11.76
N GLY A 104 -0.30 2.37 11.74
CA GLY A 104 0.97 2.89 12.27
C GLY A 104 2.17 2.83 11.33
N GLN A 105 1.99 2.45 10.06
CA GLN A 105 3.12 2.41 9.11
C GLN A 105 3.51 3.84 8.66
N GLY A 106 4.75 4.23 8.97
CA GLY A 106 5.36 5.48 8.50
C GLY A 106 6.04 5.32 7.15
N LEU A 107 6.62 6.43 6.64
CA LEU A 107 7.35 6.46 5.37
C LEU A 107 8.49 5.42 5.30
N ARG A 108 9.26 5.26 6.39
CA ARG A 108 10.37 4.29 6.46
C ARG A 108 9.90 2.84 6.31
N ASP A 109 8.74 2.51 6.86
CA ASP A 109 8.19 1.16 6.79
C ASP A 109 7.72 0.86 5.37
N ARG A 110 7.04 1.82 4.75
CA ARG A 110 6.56 1.71 3.38
C ARG A 110 7.70 1.58 2.36
N ILE A 111 8.79 2.33 2.52
CA ILE A 111 9.98 2.26 1.66
C ILE A 111 10.64 0.89 1.75
N ARG A 112 10.77 0.33 2.96
CA ARG A 112 11.31 -1.01 3.15
C ARG A 112 10.41 -2.10 2.56
N ALA A 113 9.10 -1.93 2.64
CA ALA A 113 8.13 -2.87 2.08
C ALA A 113 8.24 -3.04 0.55
N VAL A 114 8.79 -2.04 -0.17
CA VAL A 114 9.08 -2.15 -1.61
C VAL A 114 10.53 -2.55 -1.90
N GLY A 115 11.27 -3.05 -0.89
CA GLY A 115 12.62 -3.59 -1.04
C GLY A 115 13.75 -2.55 -1.00
N ILE A 116 13.48 -1.31 -0.63
CA ILE A 116 14.51 -0.28 -0.49
C ILE A 116 15.04 -0.29 0.95
N GLU A 117 16.12 -1.05 1.16
CA GLU A 117 16.73 -1.25 2.49
C GLU A 117 17.65 -0.09 2.90
N LYS A 118 18.36 0.51 1.93
CA LYS A 118 19.39 1.54 2.17
C LYS A 118 18.98 2.86 1.57
N PHE A 119 18.99 3.89 2.40
CA PHE A 119 18.78 5.28 2.00
C PHE A 119 19.48 6.22 3.00
N ILE A 120 19.85 7.40 2.54
CA ILE A 120 20.50 8.44 3.34
C ILE A 120 19.42 9.35 3.95
N VAL A 121 18.51 9.83 3.12
CA VAL A 121 17.46 10.77 3.53
C VAL A 121 16.15 10.45 2.80
N LEU A 122 15.03 10.66 3.49
CA LEU A 122 13.66 10.52 2.99
C LEU A 122 12.84 11.74 3.34
N GLY A 123 11.94 12.12 2.44
CA GLY A 123 10.93 13.16 2.66
C GLY A 123 9.63 12.84 1.95
N GLU A 124 8.55 13.45 2.38
CA GLU A 124 7.23 13.20 1.79
C GLU A 124 6.37 14.46 1.85
N ASN A 125 5.64 14.71 0.77
CA ASN A 125 4.51 15.63 0.71
C ASN A 125 3.27 14.81 0.32
N ILE A 126 2.13 15.16 0.88
CA ILE A 126 0.84 14.56 0.51
C ILE A 126 -0.14 15.66 0.13
N ALA A 127 -1.09 15.34 -0.74
CA ALA A 127 -2.16 16.23 -1.13
C ALA A 127 -3.47 15.45 -1.40
N TYR A 128 -4.55 16.16 -1.22
CA TYR A 128 -5.90 15.80 -1.66
C TYR A 128 -6.46 16.99 -2.42
N ASN A 129 -7.06 16.72 -3.57
CA ASN A 129 -7.83 17.75 -4.29
C ASN A 129 -8.96 17.11 -5.10
N GLN A 130 -9.93 17.94 -5.53
CA GLN A 130 -11.06 17.52 -6.33
C GLN A 130 -11.54 18.67 -7.22
N GLY A 131 -11.94 18.35 -8.46
CA GLY A 131 -12.54 19.31 -9.38
C GLY A 131 -11.55 20.22 -10.10
N TYR A 132 -10.27 19.84 -10.18
CA TYR A 132 -9.25 20.56 -10.95
C TYR A 132 -8.93 19.80 -12.24
N ASP A 133 -8.79 20.56 -13.36
CA ASP A 133 -8.44 19.99 -14.65
C ASP A 133 -7.03 19.36 -14.66
N ASP A 134 -6.09 19.95 -13.90
CA ASP A 134 -4.75 19.42 -13.68
C ASP A 134 -4.46 19.25 -12.19
N PRO A 135 -4.90 18.14 -11.59
CA PRO A 135 -4.73 17.89 -10.16
C PRO A 135 -3.26 17.74 -9.74
N GLY A 136 -2.39 17.31 -10.67
CA GLY A 136 -0.95 17.21 -10.42
C GLY A 136 -0.30 18.59 -10.30
N ALA A 137 -0.57 19.48 -11.24
CA ALA A 137 -0.07 20.84 -11.24
C ALA A 137 -0.58 21.61 -10.02
N PHE A 138 -1.87 21.49 -9.72
CA PHE A 138 -2.48 22.13 -8.55
C PHE A 138 -1.82 21.68 -7.24
N ALA A 139 -1.55 20.39 -7.08
CA ALA A 139 -0.87 19.89 -5.88
C ALA A 139 0.52 20.54 -5.70
N VAL A 140 1.32 20.64 -6.77
CA VAL A 140 2.65 21.26 -6.71
C VAL A 140 2.56 22.75 -6.36
N GLU A 141 1.62 23.48 -6.95
CA GLU A 141 1.37 24.88 -6.60
C GLU A 141 1.09 25.02 -5.09
N ARG A 142 0.18 24.20 -4.55
CA ARG A 142 -0.16 24.22 -3.11
C ARG A 142 1.03 23.83 -2.21
N TRP A 143 1.83 22.85 -2.64
CA TRP A 143 3.06 22.50 -1.91
C TRP A 143 4.08 23.63 -1.91
N MET A 144 4.25 24.34 -3.02
CA MET A 144 5.17 25.49 -3.11
C MET A 144 4.73 26.69 -2.25
N LEU A 145 3.42 26.85 -1.99
CA LEU A 145 2.89 27.86 -1.09
C LEU A 145 3.05 27.49 0.40
N SER A 146 3.22 26.22 0.72
CA SER A 146 3.40 25.74 2.08
C SER A 146 4.86 25.66 2.45
N PHE A 147 5.29 26.35 3.52
CA PHE A 147 6.68 26.39 3.97
C PHE A 147 7.31 24.99 4.13
N LYS A 148 6.59 24.06 4.80
CA LYS A 148 7.09 22.70 5.06
C LYS A 148 7.22 21.87 3.79
N HIS A 149 6.19 21.89 2.92
CA HIS A 149 6.20 21.13 1.69
C HIS A 149 7.22 21.69 0.68
N ARG A 150 7.31 23.03 0.58
CA ARG A 150 8.30 23.69 -0.24
C ARG A 150 9.73 23.36 0.19
N ALA A 151 9.98 23.26 1.49
CA ALA A 151 11.30 22.88 2.01
C ALA A 151 11.74 21.50 1.48
N ASN A 152 10.83 20.52 1.37
CA ASN A 152 11.14 19.24 0.75
C ASN A 152 11.47 19.41 -0.74
N ILE A 153 10.66 20.15 -1.50
CA ILE A 153 10.86 20.36 -2.94
C ILE A 153 12.20 21.03 -3.22
N LEU A 154 12.58 22.01 -2.41
CA LEU A 154 13.80 22.80 -2.59
C LEU A 154 15.01 22.29 -1.80
N SER A 155 14.89 21.13 -1.12
CA SER A 155 16.04 20.55 -0.42
C SER A 155 17.14 20.13 -1.40
N PRO A 156 18.40 20.52 -1.17
CA PRO A 156 19.54 20.05 -1.95
C PRO A 156 19.97 18.62 -1.56
N GLU A 157 19.41 18.05 -0.50
CA GLU A 157 19.79 16.73 0.00
C GLU A 157 19.18 15.57 -0.80
N PHE A 158 18.02 15.80 -1.42
CA PHE A 158 17.35 14.78 -2.22
C PHE A 158 17.92 14.74 -3.65
N ARG A 159 17.99 13.52 -4.23
CA ARG A 159 18.48 13.26 -5.59
C ARG A 159 17.41 12.70 -6.51
N ALA A 160 16.52 11.87 -5.97
CA ALA A 160 15.44 11.26 -6.72
C ALA A 160 14.10 11.51 -6.02
N MET A 161 13.04 11.46 -6.79
CA MET A 161 11.68 11.51 -6.27
C MET A 161 10.72 10.79 -7.20
N ALA A 162 9.57 10.44 -6.67
CA ALA A 162 8.43 10.05 -7.47
C ALA A 162 7.13 10.60 -6.86
N ILE A 163 6.10 10.58 -7.69
CA ILE A 163 4.73 10.87 -7.27
C ILE A 163 3.90 9.62 -7.52
N GLY A 164 3.06 9.29 -6.56
CA GLY A 164 2.01 8.30 -6.73
C GLY A 164 0.65 8.97 -6.61
N SER A 165 -0.21 8.75 -7.58
CA SER A 165 -1.57 9.28 -7.59
C SER A 165 -2.60 8.17 -7.52
N PHE A 166 -3.76 8.47 -6.93
CA PHE A 166 -4.94 7.62 -6.93
C PHE A 166 -6.19 8.49 -7.13
N ILE A 167 -7.02 8.12 -8.09
CA ILE A 167 -8.31 8.78 -8.36
C ILE A 167 -9.40 7.94 -7.70
N ALA A 168 -10.11 8.53 -6.76
CA ALA A 168 -11.24 7.90 -6.10
C ALA A 168 -12.50 7.89 -6.98
N PRO A 169 -13.50 7.04 -6.70
CA PRO A 169 -14.73 6.96 -7.49
C PRO A 169 -15.54 8.27 -7.56
N ASP A 170 -15.39 9.16 -6.58
CA ASP A 170 -16.01 10.47 -6.53
C ASP A 170 -15.25 11.55 -7.30
N GLY A 171 -14.17 11.18 -7.99
CA GLY A 171 -13.30 12.07 -8.76
C GLY A 171 -12.27 12.82 -7.92
N SER A 172 -12.20 12.58 -6.62
CA SER A 172 -11.13 13.14 -5.79
C SER A 172 -9.78 12.47 -6.10
N VAL A 173 -8.70 13.24 -6.00
CA VAL A 173 -7.34 12.79 -6.32
C VAL A 173 -6.46 12.91 -5.09
N TYR A 174 -5.87 11.79 -4.68
CA TYR A 174 -4.88 11.69 -3.63
C TYR A 174 -3.49 11.59 -4.26
N LEU A 175 -2.55 12.38 -3.77
CA LEU A 175 -1.18 12.41 -4.27
C LEU A 175 -0.19 12.24 -3.11
N THR A 176 0.82 11.42 -3.34
CA THR A 176 1.97 11.25 -2.46
C THR A 176 3.22 11.56 -3.27
N GLN A 177 3.96 12.59 -2.88
CA GLN A 177 5.27 12.95 -3.43
C GLN A 177 6.33 12.48 -2.45
N THR A 178 7.20 11.57 -2.86
CA THR A 178 8.23 11.00 -2.00
C THR A 178 9.60 11.30 -2.56
N PHE A 179 10.49 11.82 -1.71
CA PHE A 179 11.86 12.20 -2.02
C PHE A 179 12.84 11.23 -1.35
N ILE A 180 13.93 10.92 -2.05
CA ILE A 180 14.93 9.98 -1.57
C ILE A 180 16.34 10.34 -2.05
N THR A 181 17.33 10.02 -1.23
CA THR A 181 18.73 9.83 -1.63
C THR A 181 19.17 8.47 -1.10
N ARG A 182 19.66 7.65 -2.02
CA ARG A 182 20.21 6.31 -1.76
C ARG A 182 21.73 6.37 -1.67
#